data_658a8ce1b12f2ee35a119e83479b008a
#
_entry.id   658a8ce1b12f2ee35a119e83479b008a
#
_cell.length_a   1.000
_cell.length_b   1.000
_cell.length_c   1.000
_cell.angle_alpha   90.00
_cell.angle_beta   90.00
_cell.angle_gamma   90.00
#
_symmetry.space_group_name_H-M   'P 1'
#
loop_
_entity.id
_entity.type
_entity.pdbx_description
1 polymer ?
#
loop_
_entity_poly.entity_id
_entity_poly.type
_entity_poly.pdbx_seq_one_letter_code
_entity_poly.pdbx_strand_id
1 'polypeptide(L)'
;MEKTFTVTMYTDPGHGWGKVRRDVLVNLGIADKITRYSYVRGDYAYLEEDCDLTTLCMALTERNTRVKFVEKHSNRDSKIRSYERYEYGFDSNERSENMAVPILP
;
A
#
# COMPACT_ATOMS: atom_id res chain seq x y z
N MET A 1 -19.89 0.39 16.26
CA MET A 1 -18.69 -0.08 16.91
C MET A 1 -17.47 0.19 16.03
N GLU A 2 -16.44 0.76 16.60
CA GLU A 2 -15.23 1.10 15.85
C GLU A 2 -14.42 -0.14 15.52
N LYS A 3 -13.86 -0.17 14.30
CA LYS A 3 -12.98 -1.26 13.87
C LYS A 3 -11.53 -0.82 13.97
N THR A 4 -10.63 -1.78 14.02
CA THR A 4 -9.19 -1.52 14.04
C THR A 4 -8.52 -2.26 12.89
N PHE A 5 -7.66 -1.55 12.18
CA PHE A 5 -6.86 -2.13 11.10
C PHE A 5 -5.39 -1.95 11.45
N THR A 6 -4.66 -3.05 11.52
CA THR A 6 -3.26 -3.02 11.93
C THR A 6 -2.35 -2.99 10.71
N VAL A 7 -1.41 -2.05 10.72
CA VAL A 7 -0.42 -1.89 9.64
C VAL A 7 0.97 -2.10 10.21
N THR A 8 1.75 -2.96 9.57
CA THR A 8 3.15 -3.11 9.94
C THR A 8 3.95 -2.03 9.22
N MET A 9 4.63 -1.19 10.01
CA MET A 9 5.48 -0.13 9.50
C MET A 9 6.92 -0.62 9.48
N TYR A 10 7.49 -0.69 8.29
CA TYR A 10 8.91 -1.00 8.13
C TYR A 10 9.66 0.30 7.98
N THR A 11 10.61 0.56 8.87
CA THR A 11 11.38 1.79 8.84
C THR A 11 12.87 1.49 8.72
N ASP A 12 13.60 2.38 8.06
CA ASP A 12 15.05 2.37 8.08
C ASP A 12 15.50 3.81 8.41
N PRO A 13 16.82 4.10 8.41
CA PRO A 13 17.24 5.42 8.86
C PRO A 13 16.66 6.58 8.05
N GLY A 14 16.27 6.34 6.78
CA GLY A 14 15.81 7.42 5.93
C GLY A 14 14.31 7.50 5.72
N HIS A 15 13.60 6.38 5.78
CA HIS A 15 12.19 6.35 5.39
C HIS A 15 11.42 5.26 6.12
N GLY A 16 10.10 5.27 5.91
CA GLY A 16 9.23 4.23 6.41
C GLY A 16 8.15 3.87 5.40
N TRP A 17 7.65 2.63 5.49
CA TRP A 17 6.61 2.13 4.59
C TRP A 17 5.63 1.27 5.37
N GLY A 18 4.35 1.50 5.11
CA GLY A 18 3.29 0.68 5.71
C GLY A 18 2.91 -0.45 4.77
N LYS A 19 3.03 -1.68 5.25
CA LYS A 19 2.70 -2.86 4.44
C LYS A 19 1.20 -3.13 4.50
N VAL A 20 0.58 -3.26 3.32
CA VAL A 20 -0.85 -3.53 3.22
C VAL A 20 -1.09 -4.42 2.00
N ARG A 21 -2.10 -5.28 2.08
CA ARG A 21 -2.47 -6.09 0.91
C ARG A 21 -3.01 -5.18 -0.18
N ARG A 22 -2.66 -5.49 -1.42
CA ARG A 22 -3.07 -4.68 -2.56
C ARG A 22 -4.59 -4.68 -2.72
N ASP A 23 -5.26 -5.78 -2.37
CA ASP A 23 -6.73 -5.84 -2.48
C ASP A 23 -7.43 -4.91 -1.49
N VAL A 24 -6.79 -4.59 -0.38
CA VAL A 24 -7.35 -3.60 0.55
C VAL A 24 -7.45 -2.24 -0.13
N LEU A 25 -6.44 -1.87 -0.92
CA LEU A 25 -6.46 -0.59 -1.64
C LEU A 25 -7.59 -0.56 -2.66
N VAL A 26 -7.80 -1.67 -3.33
CA VAL A 26 -8.91 -1.79 -4.29
C VAL A 26 -10.25 -1.67 -3.58
N ASN A 27 -10.41 -2.40 -2.48
CA ASN A 27 -11.67 -2.39 -1.74
C ASN A 27 -11.99 -1.03 -1.14
N LEU A 28 -10.97 -0.26 -0.79
CA LEU A 28 -11.18 1.08 -0.26
C LEU A 28 -11.36 2.13 -1.35
N GLY A 29 -11.18 1.74 -2.62
CA GLY A 29 -11.34 2.66 -3.74
C GLY A 29 -10.18 3.64 -3.88
N ILE A 30 -9.00 3.30 -3.36
CA ILE A 30 -7.86 4.21 -3.39
C ILE A 30 -6.67 3.66 -4.18
N ALA A 31 -6.84 2.50 -4.84
CA ALA A 31 -5.72 1.90 -5.57
C ALA A 31 -5.13 2.83 -6.62
N ASP A 32 -5.97 3.65 -7.26
CA ASP A 32 -5.52 4.60 -8.27
C ASP A 32 -4.98 5.90 -7.69
N LYS A 33 -5.01 6.06 -6.37
CA LYS A 33 -4.53 7.26 -5.70
C LYS A 33 -3.15 7.09 -5.10
N ILE A 34 -2.63 5.87 -5.10
CA ILE A 34 -1.31 5.58 -4.55
C ILE A 34 -0.25 5.94 -5.58
N THR A 35 0.83 6.56 -5.12
CA THR A 35 1.87 7.10 -6.00
C THR A 35 3.01 6.11 -6.22
N ARG A 36 3.91 6.46 -7.13
CA ARG A 36 5.11 5.67 -7.39
C ARG A 36 6.18 5.84 -6.32
N TYR A 37 5.94 6.66 -5.31
CA TYR A 37 6.83 6.70 -4.15
C TYR A 37 6.72 5.42 -3.32
N SER A 38 5.63 4.68 -3.49
CA SER A 38 5.42 3.41 -2.82
C SER A 38 5.93 2.26 -3.67
N TYR A 39 5.98 1.07 -3.08
CA TYR A 39 6.52 -0.13 -3.72
C TYR A 39 5.51 -1.25 -3.65
N VAL A 40 5.73 -2.26 -4.49
CA VAL A 40 4.91 -3.48 -4.46
C VAL A 40 5.81 -4.70 -4.50
N ARG A 41 5.34 -5.77 -3.88
CA ARG A 41 5.94 -7.09 -4.00
C ARG A 41 4.88 -8.14 -3.73
N GLY A 42 4.60 -8.96 -4.74
CA GLY A 42 3.55 -9.97 -4.63
C GLY A 42 2.20 -9.35 -4.36
N ASP A 43 1.52 -9.84 -3.34
CA ASP A 43 0.18 -9.38 -2.99
C ASP A 43 0.18 -8.12 -2.14
N TYR A 44 1.35 -7.55 -1.87
CA TYR A 44 1.47 -6.45 -0.92
C TYR A 44 1.97 -5.18 -1.55
N ALA A 45 1.47 -4.07 -1.03
CA ALA A 45 1.99 -2.74 -1.31
C ALA A 45 2.67 -2.23 -0.06
N TYR A 46 3.71 -1.43 -0.25
CA TYR A 46 4.47 -0.81 0.84
C TYR A 46 4.33 0.69 0.66
N LEU A 47 3.44 1.28 1.46
CA LEU A 47 3.00 2.66 1.27
C LEU A 47 3.95 3.62 1.96
N GLU A 48 4.44 4.57 1.18
CA GLU A 48 5.42 5.54 1.66
C GLU A 48 4.81 6.43 2.74
N GLU A 49 5.57 6.67 3.81
CA GLU A 49 5.02 7.24 5.05
C GLU A 49 4.51 8.67 4.91
N ASP A 50 5.13 9.49 4.05
CA ASP A 50 4.79 10.91 3.99
C ASP A 50 3.61 11.21 3.09
N CYS A 51 3.23 10.27 2.23
CA CYS A 51 2.23 10.55 1.21
C CYS A 51 1.14 9.47 1.19
N ASP A 52 1.51 8.27 0.76
CA ASP A 52 0.52 7.23 0.45
C ASP A 52 -0.09 6.62 1.70
N LEU A 53 0.67 6.55 2.78
CA LEU A 53 0.15 6.04 4.04
C LEU A 53 -0.95 6.94 4.57
N THR A 54 -0.82 8.25 4.37
CA THR A 54 -1.87 9.20 4.75
C THR A 54 -3.16 8.92 3.98
N THR A 55 -3.03 8.62 2.67
CA THR A 55 -4.20 8.28 1.85
C THR A 55 -4.93 7.08 2.42
N LEU A 56 -4.19 6.05 2.82
CA LEU A 56 -4.78 4.86 3.44
C LEU A 56 -5.48 5.22 4.75
N CYS A 57 -4.81 5.97 5.61
CA CYS A 57 -5.36 6.31 6.92
C CYS A 57 -6.65 7.12 6.78
N MET A 58 -6.68 8.07 5.84
CA MET A 58 -7.90 8.86 5.63
C MET A 58 -9.05 7.99 5.15
N ALA A 59 -8.78 7.06 4.24
CA ALA A 59 -9.84 6.18 3.73
C ALA A 59 -10.39 5.29 4.85
N LEU A 60 -9.52 4.80 5.73
CA LEU A 60 -9.95 3.97 6.84
C LEU A 60 -10.73 4.78 7.87
N THR A 61 -10.29 6.00 8.14
CA THR A 61 -10.98 6.89 9.09
C THR A 61 -12.40 7.19 8.59
N GLU A 62 -12.57 7.40 7.29
CA GLU A 62 -13.89 7.64 6.73
C GLU A 62 -14.82 6.45 6.92
N ARG A 63 -14.26 5.27 7.14
CA ARG A 63 -15.03 4.06 7.40
C ARG A 63 -15.07 3.71 8.88
N ASN A 64 -14.82 4.70 9.74
CA ASN A 64 -14.85 4.53 11.18
C ASN A 64 -13.90 3.42 11.63
N THR A 65 -12.74 3.33 11.00
CA THR A 65 -11.74 2.32 11.29
C THR A 65 -10.48 3.00 11.80
N ARG A 66 -10.04 2.58 13.00
CA ARG A 66 -8.82 3.09 13.61
C ARG A 66 -7.62 2.34 13.02
N VAL A 67 -6.55 3.06 12.74
CA VAL A 67 -5.31 2.44 12.26
C VAL A 67 -4.36 2.28 13.44
N LYS A 68 -3.85 1.07 13.60
CA LYS A 68 -2.84 0.76 14.61
C LYS A 68 -1.55 0.38 13.89
N PHE A 69 -0.44 0.96 14.33
CA PHE A 69 0.86 0.69 13.70
C PHE A 69 1.71 -0.20 14.58
N VAL A 70 2.40 -1.16 13.94
CA VAL A 70 3.41 -1.97 14.59
C VAL A 70 4.69 -1.75 13.82
N GLU A 71 5.69 -1.15 14.46
CA GLU A 71 6.92 -0.76 13.76
C GLU A 71 7.97 -1.86 13.82
N LYS A 72 8.63 -2.06 12.68
CA LYS A 72 9.82 -2.92 12.58
C LYS A 72 10.93 -2.08 11.97
N HIS A 73 11.92 -1.78 12.77
CA HIS A 73 13.01 -0.89 12.36
C HIS A 73 14.23 -1.68 11.93
N SER A 74 14.93 -1.16 10.91
CA SER A 74 16.21 -1.67 10.46
C SER A 74 17.23 -0.54 10.52
N ASN A 75 18.43 -0.82 11.01
CA ASN A 75 19.49 0.17 11.02
C ASN A 75 20.22 0.29 9.68
N ARG A 76 19.87 -0.55 8.73
CA ARG A 76 20.42 -0.53 7.37
C ARG A 76 19.29 -0.18 6.40
N ASP A 77 19.67 0.14 5.17
CA ASP A 77 18.68 0.38 4.13
C ASP A 77 17.75 -0.83 4.02
N SER A 78 16.45 -0.55 3.99
CA SER A 78 15.45 -1.59 3.87
C SER A 78 15.50 -2.22 2.48
N LYS A 79 15.29 -3.53 2.41
CA LYS A 79 15.18 -4.22 1.12
C LYS A 79 13.98 -3.74 0.31
N ILE A 80 13.02 -3.07 0.95
CA ILE A 80 11.87 -2.51 0.25
C ILE A 80 12.32 -1.55 -0.84
N ARG A 81 13.44 -0.86 -0.64
CA ARG A 81 13.97 0.09 -1.62
C ARG A 81 14.32 -0.57 -2.95
N SER A 82 14.45 -1.91 -2.98
CA SER A 82 14.74 -2.65 -4.21
C SER A 82 13.50 -3.28 -4.83
N TYR A 83 12.34 -3.12 -4.23
CA TYR A 83 11.10 -3.65 -4.77
C TYR A 83 10.67 -2.81 -5.97
N GLU A 84 9.68 -3.29 -6.70
CA GLU A 84 9.12 -2.56 -7.84
C GLU A 84 8.30 -1.38 -7.35
N ARG A 85 8.32 -0.30 -8.11
CA ARG A 85 7.49 0.87 -7.81
C ARG A 85 6.03 0.53 -8.01
N TYR A 86 5.19 1.12 -7.18
CA TYR A 86 3.75 0.97 -7.32
C TYR A 86 3.29 1.70 -8.58
N GLU A 87 2.46 1.01 -9.39
CA GLU A 87 1.82 1.62 -10.56
C GLU A 87 0.43 1.03 -10.70
N TYR A 88 -0.58 1.87 -10.63
CA TYR A 88 -1.94 1.42 -10.78
C TYR A 88 -2.26 1.17 -12.26
N GLY A 89 -3.01 0.12 -12.53
CA GLY A 89 -3.39 -0.22 -13.88
C GLY A 89 -2.34 -1.02 -14.63
N PHE A 90 -1.19 -1.21 -14.03
CA PHE A 90 -0.11 -1.96 -14.59
C PHE A 90 -0.17 -3.33 -14.00
N ASP A 91 -0.91 -4.19 -14.64
CA ASP A 91 -1.17 -5.41 -14.03
C ASP A 91 -0.45 -6.46 -14.63
N SER A 92 0.34 -6.59 -14.16
CA SER A 92 1.17 -7.51 -14.59
C SER A 92 0.65 -8.87 -14.78
N ASN A 93 -0.25 -8.42 -14.80
CA ASN A 93 -0.68 -9.25 -15.12
C ASN A 93 -1.18 -9.51 -15.73
N GLU A 94 -1.50 -8.77 -15.85
CA GLU A 94 -1.84 -8.59 -16.39
C GLU A 94 -1.98 -8.67 -17.06
N ARG A 95 -2.19 -8.59 -17.30
CA ARG A 95 -2.41 -8.26 -17.90
C ARG A 95 -2.79 -8.44 -18.47
N SER A 96 -3.08 -8.63 -18.58
CA SER A 96 -3.53 -8.41 -19.18
C SER A 96 -4.28 -8.67 -19.54
N GLU A 97 -4.61 -8.80 -19.72
CA GLU A 97 -5.28 -8.69 -20.05
C GLU A 97 -5.92 -8.75 -19.86
N ASN A 98 -6.12 -8.88 -19.92
CA ASN A 98 -6.70 -8.50 -19.78
C ASN A 98 -7.23 -8.36 -19.35
N MET A 99 -7.43 -8.26 -19.30
CA MET A 99 -7.82 -7.73 -19.03
C MET A 99 -8.37 -7.56 -18.77
N ALA A 100 -8.43 -7.84 -18.92
CA ALA A 100 -8.91 -7.32 -18.76
C ALA A 100 -9.56 -7.14 -18.36
N VAL A 101 -9.84 -7.19 -18.31
CA VAL A 101 -10.37 -6.68 -18.02
C VAL A 101 -11.00 -6.47 -17.48
N PRO A 102 -11.16 -6.45 -17.47
CA PRO A 102 -11.68 -5.95 -17.05
C PRO A 102 -12.14 -5.61 -16.41
N ILE A 103 -12.33 -5.53 -16.49
CA ILE A 103 -12.62 -4.90 -16.13
C ILE A 103 -13.01 -4.46 -15.78
N LEU A 104 -13.23 -4.39 -15.78
CA LEU A 104 -13.44 -3.75 -15.68
C LEU A 104 -13.68 -3.36 -15.37
N PRO A 105 -13.84 -3.38 -15.40
CA PRO A 105 -14.08 -2.84 -15.23
C PRO A 105 -14.06 -2.49 -14.98
#